data_ebd72f454054dff43e7a95689ad1315b
#
_entry.id   ebd72f454054dff43e7a95689ad1315b
#
_cell.length_a   1.000
_cell.length_b   1.000
_cell.length_c   1.000
_cell.angle_alpha   90.00
_cell.angle_beta   90.00
_cell.angle_gamma   90.00
#
_symmetry.space_group_name_H-M   'P 1'
#
loop_
_entity.id
_entity.type
_entity.pdbx_description
1 polymer ?
#
loop_
_entity_poly.entity_id
_entity_poly.type
_entity_poly.pdbx_seq_one_letter_code
_entity_poly.pdbx_strand_id
1 'polypeptide(L)'
;TDTGATVDANGCADNQLDDDADGVMNDEDLCLDTPAGTSVDSTGCELPDTDGDGIDDANDDCPNTPAGTSVGNDGCALPVQLEFQDVRLLGSNGADMFYFTFESEWKLMKHNAIDGITEVGTFPGEPLPNNGYNPSNIVQIDSIFYFIGSDSTNGKELWKSDGTIAGTELIKDINPGSDGSLSVTTGWPPIVMANVLYFAADDGSTGAELWKSDGTTQGTELVHDIELNSGNSFPRDFVALNNELYFVASDNANGDERWKSDGTSAGTSMVTNIAESNWDAEFLTVINDLILFRAGIQGQGYELWKSDGTASGTELLKDIRAGAWSSNPNHFTVMGGELYFSATDGVHGKELWKSDGTSTGTVMVLDIRSGSSNSAPNFLSSVGTQIFFAADDGINGSELWVSDGTATGTVLVKDIAPSSGADSDPYLLTNLADTLYFSANDGSNGLEIWSSDGTDEGTVRTSSLTGSGIYPFEMMNSTTHYFVKIVSGNNFVLFIHSL
;
A
#
# COMPACT_ATOMS: atom_id res chain seq x y z
N THR A 1 62.30 19.16 0.58
CA THR A 1 62.15 20.22 1.61
C THR A 1 62.54 21.56 0.99
N ASP A 2 61.68 22.56 1.05
CA ASP A 2 61.99 23.95 0.67
C ASP A 2 63.10 24.49 1.57
N THR A 3 64.04 25.21 1.02
CA THR A 3 65.15 25.81 1.80
C THR A 3 64.61 26.87 2.75
N GLY A 4 64.46 26.51 4.02
CA GLY A 4 64.00 27.39 5.09
C GLY A 4 62.85 26.86 5.94
N ALA A 5 62.25 25.70 5.59
CA ALA A 5 61.25 25.05 6.40
C ALA A 5 61.84 24.46 7.70
N THR A 6 61.12 24.55 8.80
CA THR A 6 61.41 23.77 10.00
C THR A 6 61.09 22.30 9.71
N VAL A 7 61.97 21.38 10.17
CA VAL A 7 61.80 19.96 9.96
C VAL A 7 61.88 19.20 11.29
N ASP A 8 61.15 18.10 11.42
CA ASP A 8 61.19 17.21 12.56
C ASP A 8 62.54 16.43 12.65
N ALA A 9 62.68 15.57 13.66
CA ALA A 9 63.88 14.73 13.86
C ALA A 9 64.17 13.75 12.70
N ASN A 10 63.20 13.46 11.84
CA ASN A 10 63.30 12.59 10.68
C ASN A 10 63.55 13.36 9.36
N GLY A 11 63.54 14.71 9.43
CA GLY A 11 63.79 15.58 8.26
C GLY A 11 62.52 15.87 7.43
N CYS A 12 61.32 15.65 7.95
CA CYS A 12 60.07 15.99 7.34
C CYS A 12 59.68 17.45 7.72
N ALA A 13 59.15 18.21 6.80
CA ALA A 13 58.61 19.56 7.05
C ALA A 13 57.13 19.47 7.43
N ASP A 14 56.57 20.49 8.11
CA ASP A 14 55.18 20.53 8.58
C ASP A 14 54.15 20.28 7.43
N ASN A 15 54.43 20.70 6.20
CA ASN A 15 53.65 20.38 5.02
C ASN A 15 53.79 18.94 4.50
N GLN A 16 54.45 18.05 5.24
CA GLN A 16 54.64 16.65 4.96
C GLN A 16 54.22 15.75 6.15
N LEU A 17 53.78 16.37 7.21
CA LEU A 17 53.33 15.75 8.45
C LEU A 17 51.81 15.99 8.60
N ASP A 18 51.16 15.02 9.13
CA ASP A 18 49.77 15.01 9.55
C ASP A 18 49.77 14.20 10.85
N ASP A 19 49.93 14.91 11.98
CA ASP A 19 50.30 14.30 13.26
C ASP A 19 49.08 13.65 13.93
N ASP A 20 47.85 14.11 13.66
CA ASP A 20 46.61 13.54 14.20
C ASP A 20 45.85 12.67 13.19
N ALA A 21 46.31 12.65 11.95
CA ALA A 21 45.80 11.82 10.86
C ALA A 21 44.35 12.15 10.49
N ASP A 22 43.98 13.42 10.49
CA ASP A 22 42.68 13.92 10.08
C ASP A 22 42.59 14.23 8.57
N GLY A 23 43.74 14.19 7.87
CA GLY A 23 43.86 14.40 6.42
C GLY A 23 44.32 15.82 6.04
N VAL A 24 44.55 16.73 7.01
CA VAL A 24 45.10 18.07 6.81
C VAL A 24 46.56 18.11 7.31
N MET A 25 47.45 18.70 6.53
CA MET A 25 48.87 18.77 6.90
C MET A 25 49.10 19.81 7.97
N ASN A 26 50.04 19.58 8.91
CA ASN A 26 50.33 20.41 10.07
C ASN A 26 50.54 21.90 9.76
N ASP A 27 50.94 22.27 8.56
CA ASP A 27 51.16 23.70 8.18
C ASP A 27 49.85 24.40 7.76
N GLU A 28 48.82 23.65 7.41
CA GLU A 28 47.48 24.14 7.07
C GLU A 28 46.47 23.85 8.18
N ASP A 29 46.84 22.98 9.15
CA ASP A 29 46.01 22.53 10.24
C ASP A 29 46.00 23.52 11.43
N LEU A 30 44.80 23.99 11.76
CA LEU A 30 44.57 24.87 12.90
C LEU A 30 44.14 24.11 14.17
N CYS A 31 43.76 22.84 14.06
CA CYS A 31 43.22 21.99 15.11
C CYS A 31 44.01 20.69 15.27
N LEU A 32 45.30 20.80 15.62
CA LEU A 32 46.35 19.78 15.65
C LEU A 32 46.09 18.50 16.49
N ASP A 33 44.96 18.35 17.09
CA ASP A 33 44.59 17.21 17.97
C ASP A 33 43.21 16.65 17.56
N THR A 34 42.75 16.84 16.33
CA THR A 34 41.46 16.29 15.83
C THR A 34 41.53 14.76 15.76
N PRO A 35 40.56 14.01 16.34
CA PRO A 35 40.63 12.57 16.35
C PRO A 35 40.58 11.98 14.90
N ALA A 36 41.47 11.05 14.64
CA ALA A 36 41.52 10.40 13.30
C ALA A 36 40.18 9.80 12.89
N GLY A 37 39.70 10.18 11.72
CA GLY A 37 38.42 9.76 11.18
C GLY A 37 37.24 10.68 11.46
N THR A 38 37.46 11.80 12.16
CA THR A 38 36.49 12.89 12.28
C THR A 38 36.38 13.66 10.96
N SER A 39 35.17 14.07 10.58
CA SER A 39 34.96 14.96 9.43
C SER A 39 35.50 16.36 9.78
N VAL A 40 36.45 16.87 8.97
CA VAL A 40 37.09 18.16 9.23
C VAL A 40 36.93 19.11 8.04
N ASP A 41 37.01 20.40 8.30
CA ASP A 41 37.08 21.41 7.27
C ASP A 41 38.51 21.51 6.66
N SER A 42 38.72 22.43 5.71
CA SER A 42 40.01 22.62 5.04
C SER A 42 41.14 23.10 5.97
N THR A 43 40.84 23.36 7.22
CA THR A 43 41.80 23.81 8.25
C THR A 43 42.01 22.78 9.37
N GLY A 44 41.54 21.52 9.18
CA GLY A 44 41.69 20.45 10.16
C GLY A 44 40.77 20.55 11.37
N CYS A 45 39.81 21.47 11.39
CA CYS A 45 38.87 21.60 12.49
C CYS A 45 37.59 20.79 12.24
N GLU A 46 37.15 20.13 13.32
CA GLU A 46 35.93 19.31 13.30
C GLU A 46 34.73 20.09 12.78
N LEU A 47 34.02 19.50 11.80
CA LEU A 47 32.77 20.06 11.30
C LEU A 47 31.68 19.91 12.38
N PRO A 48 30.76 20.88 12.50
CA PRO A 48 29.62 20.75 13.41
C PRO A 48 28.81 19.52 13.11
N ASP A 49 28.48 18.73 14.13
CA ASP A 49 27.54 17.64 14.15
C ASP A 49 26.60 17.89 15.35
N THR A 50 25.44 18.51 15.06
CA THR A 50 24.58 19.10 16.09
C THR A 50 23.85 18.05 16.91
N ASP A 51 23.48 16.92 16.32
CA ASP A 51 22.74 15.86 17.01
C ASP A 51 23.62 14.68 17.46
N GLY A 52 24.87 14.63 16.97
CA GLY A 52 25.88 13.68 17.42
C GLY A 52 25.72 12.27 16.84
N ASP A 53 25.14 12.15 15.67
CA ASP A 53 24.91 10.87 15.00
C ASP A 53 26.13 10.38 14.19
N GLY A 54 27.12 11.26 13.97
CA GLY A 54 28.37 10.97 13.28
C GLY A 54 28.45 11.51 11.86
N ILE A 55 27.43 12.23 11.39
CA ILE A 55 27.39 12.93 10.10
C ILE A 55 27.38 14.45 10.40
N ASP A 56 28.21 15.19 9.71
CA ASP A 56 28.27 16.65 9.91
C ASP A 56 27.03 17.35 9.36
N ASP A 57 26.64 18.49 10.00
CA ASP A 57 25.44 19.26 9.67
C ASP A 57 25.27 19.65 8.19
N ALA A 58 26.36 19.68 7.42
CA ALA A 58 26.33 20.05 5.99
C ALA A 58 25.99 18.87 5.08
N ASN A 59 26.19 17.65 5.57
CA ASN A 59 25.90 16.39 4.87
C ASN A 59 24.76 15.60 5.53
N ASP A 60 24.16 16.16 6.59
CA ASP A 60 23.08 15.55 7.34
C ASP A 60 21.71 16.06 6.87
N ASP A 61 20.96 15.17 6.24
CA ASP A 61 19.58 15.42 5.80
C ASP A 61 18.57 15.22 6.95
N CYS A 62 18.99 14.60 8.06
CA CYS A 62 18.15 14.28 9.23
C CYS A 62 18.67 14.87 10.55
N PRO A 63 18.69 16.21 10.74
CA PRO A 63 19.44 16.93 11.78
C PRO A 63 18.93 16.77 13.23
N ASN A 64 18.22 15.71 13.53
CA ASN A 64 17.73 15.36 14.86
C ASN A 64 17.82 13.85 15.12
N THR A 65 18.66 13.13 14.40
CA THR A 65 18.88 11.70 14.63
C THR A 65 19.62 11.50 15.96
N PRO A 66 19.10 10.70 16.92
CA PRO A 66 19.73 10.59 18.23
C PRO A 66 21.14 9.99 18.16
N ALA A 67 22.08 10.56 18.89
CA ALA A 67 23.45 10.08 19.00
C ALA A 67 23.53 8.58 19.32
N GLY A 68 24.32 7.85 18.52
CA GLY A 68 24.46 6.39 18.64
C GLY A 68 23.44 5.57 17.86
N THR A 69 22.53 6.21 17.12
CA THR A 69 21.71 5.56 16.10
C THR A 69 22.63 5.12 14.94
N SER A 70 22.36 3.95 14.36
CA SER A 70 23.04 3.57 13.10
C SER A 70 22.45 4.39 11.97
N VAL A 71 23.26 5.20 11.29
CA VAL A 71 22.82 6.12 10.24
C VAL A 71 23.41 5.77 8.88
N GLY A 72 22.76 6.24 7.82
CA GLY A 72 23.28 6.27 6.45
C GLY A 72 24.32 7.37 6.28
N ASN A 73 24.84 7.51 5.04
CA ASN A 73 25.77 8.58 4.69
C ASN A 73 25.12 9.99 4.68
N ASP A 74 23.81 10.02 4.81
CA ASP A 74 22.92 11.18 4.81
C ASP A 74 22.46 11.58 6.23
N GLY A 75 23.01 10.96 7.29
CA GLY A 75 22.61 11.22 8.66
C GLY A 75 21.25 10.63 9.07
N CYS A 76 20.55 10.00 8.13
CA CYS A 76 19.26 9.42 8.44
C CYS A 76 19.38 8.04 9.07
N ALA A 77 18.54 7.77 10.08
CA ALA A 77 18.53 6.49 10.78
C ALA A 77 18.33 5.32 9.82
N LEU A 78 19.23 4.34 9.85
CA LEU A 78 19.06 3.12 9.08
C LEU A 78 17.89 2.29 9.65
N PRO A 79 17.06 1.69 8.79
CA PRO A 79 15.94 0.88 9.24
C PRO A 79 16.43 -0.34 10.04
N VAL A 80 15.78 -0.60 11.17
CA VAL A 80 16.03 -1.82 11.95
C VAL A 80 15.55 -3.01 11.13
N GLN A 81 16.42 -4.01 10.98
CA GLN A 81 16.14 -5.24 10.22
C GLN A 81 15.93 -6.41 11.17
N LEU A 82 14.82 -7.10 11.03
CA LEU A 82 14.44 -8.26 11.84
C LEU A 82 14.08 -9.42 10.91
N GLU A 83 14.77 -10.54 11.08
CA GLU A 83 14.55 -11.74 10.28
C GLU A 83 13.57 -12.70 10.97
N PHE A 84 12.55 -13.13 10.24
CA PHE A 84 11.54 -14.10 10.70
C PHE A 84 11.31 -15.17 9.64
N GLN A 85 10.82 -16.35 10.03
CA GLN A 85 10.36 -17.36 9.08
C GLN A 85 9.07 -16.95 8.39
N ASP A 86 8.18 -16.26 9.10
CA ASP A 86 6.99 -15.60 8.57
C ASP A 86 6.66 -14.39 9.45
N VAL A 87 6.11 -13.34 8.84
CA VAL A 87 5.65 -12.14 9.54
C VAL A 87 4.34 -11.65 8.92
N ARG A 88 3.38 -11.30 9.77
CA ARG A 88 2.07 -10.80 9.34
C ARG A 88 1.67 -9.62 10.17
N LEU A 89 1.55 -8.47 9.54
CA LEU A 89 1.17 -7.23 10.21
C LEU A 89 -0.30 -7.33 10.64
N LEU A 90 -0.62 -6.82 11.81
CA LEU A 90 -1.96 -6.77 12.34
C LEU A 90 -2.53 -5.36 12.32
N GLY A 91 -1.75 -4.38 12.78
CA GLY A 91 -2.18 -3.00 12.79
C GLY A 91 -1.59 -2.21 13.94
N SER A 92 -2.02 -0.96 14.12
CA SER A 92 -1.52 -0.07 15.17
C SER A 92 -2.66 0.59 15.94
N ASN A 93 -2.44 0.83 17.23
CA ASN A 93 -3.34 1.62 18.08
C ASN A 93 -2.81 3.04 18.33
N GLY A 94 -1.99 3.54 17.44
CA GLY A 94 -1.37 4.86 17.49
C GLY A 94 0.08 4.83 17.97
N ALA A 95 0.37 4.34 19.16
CA ALA A 95 1.74 4.27 19.69
C ALA A 95 2.40 2.90 19.46
N ASP A 96 1.62 1.84 19.52
CA ASP A 96 2.08 0.46 19.39
C ASP A 96 1.69 -0.12 18.02
N MET A 97 2.63 -0.76 17.37
CA MET A 97 2.45 -1.61 16.21
C MET A 97 2.33 -3.06 16.63
N PHE A 98 1.36 -3.79 16.10
CA PHE A 98 1.14 -5.20 16.37
C PHE A 98 1.33 -6.03 15.10
N TYR A 99 1.98 -7.19 15.26
CA TYR A 99 2.21 -8.13 14.19
C TYR A 99 2.40 -9.55 14.71
N PHE A 100 2.16 -10.54 13.87
CA PHE A 100 2.45 -11.92 14.18
C PHE A 100 3.77 -12.34 13.54
N THR A 101 4.53 -13.17 14.25
CA THR A 101 5.74 -13.83 13.76
C THR A 101 5.65 -15.32 13.94
N PHE A 102 6.28 -16.07 13.04
CA PHE A 102 6.39 -17.51 13.14
C PHE A 102 7.86 -17.94 13.26
N GLU A 103 8.16 -18.75 14.25
CA GLU A 103 9.44 -19.46 14.42
C GLU A 103 9.21 -20.98 14.51
N SER A 104 8.57 -21.44 15.57
CA SER A 104 8.05 -22.80 15.80
C SER A 104 6.56 -22.78 16.12
N GLU A 105 6.06 -21.64 16.49
CA GLU A 105 4.68 -21.30 16.81
C GLU A 105 4.43 -19.84 16.46
N TRP A 106 3.17 -19.47 16.29
CA TRP A 106 2.79 -18.08 16.05
C TRP A 106 2.83 -17.27 17.32
N LYS A 107 3.47 -16.12 17.28
CA LYS A 107 3.59 -15.17 18.39
C LYS A 107 3.00 -13.83 17.99
N LEU A 108 2.22 -13.24 18.88
CA LEU A 108 1.82 -11.84 18.79
C LEU A 108 2.96 -10.98 19.34
N MET A 109 3.42 -10.06 18.55
CA MET A 109 4.50 -9.13 18.84
C MET A 109 3.97 -7.71 18.89
N LYS A 110 4.64 -6.87 19.64
CA LYS A 110 4.41 -5.42 19.71
C LYS A 110 5.72 -4.69 19.50
N HIS A 111 5.68 -3.58 18.78
CA HIS A 111 6.78 -2.63 18.67
C HIS A 111 6.29 -1.20 18.94
N ASN A 112 7.08 -0.44 19.69
CA ASN A 112 6.94 1.01 19.83
C ASN A 112 8.32 1.67 20.03
N ALA A 113 8.36 3.00 19.89
CA ALA A 113 9.61 3.77 19.98
C ALA A 113 10.27 3.77 21.37
N ILE A 114 9.52 3.43 22.45
CA ILE A 114 10.02 3.49 23.83
C ILE A 114 10.58 2.13 24.28
N ASP A 115 9.77 1.08 24.11
CA ASP A 115 10.07 -0.26 24.62
C ASP A 115 10.78 -1.14 23.56
N GLY A 116 10.84 -0.67 22.32
CA GLY A 116 11.30 -1.46 21.19
C GLY A 116 10.35 -2.63 20.90
N ILE A 117 10.92 -3.79 20.54
CA ILE A 117 10.17 -4.98 20.20
C ILE A 117 9.94 -5.82 21.45
N THR A 118 8.68 -6.19 21.68
CA THR A 118 8.28 -7.02 22.81
C THR A 118 7.34 -8.14 22.36
N GLU A 119 7.58 -9.35 22.87
CA GLU A 119 6.64 -10.46 22.72
C GLU A 119 5.44 -10.24 23.64
N VAL A 120 4.24 -10.22 23.06
CA VAL A 120 2.98 -10.16 23.83
C VAL A 120 2.58 -11.56 24.30
N GLY A 121 2.77 -12.56 23.46
CA GLY A 121 2.56 -13.97 23.81
C GLY A 121 2.28 -14.84 22.58
N THR A 122 2.02 -16.13 22.83
CA THR A 122 1.75 -17.13 21.79
C THR A 122 0.30 -17.02 21.29
N PHE A 123 0.12 -16.99 19.98
CA PHE A 123 -1.18 -17.10 19.34
C PHE A 123 -1.53 -18.59 19.10
N PRO A 124 -2.69 -19.08 19.53
CA PRO A 124 -3.00 -20.50 19.48
C PRO A 124 -3.38 -21.02 18.09
N GLY A 125 -3.51 -20.13 17.11
CA GLY A 125 -3.86 -20.44 15.74
C GLY A 125 -2.81 -20.00 14.75
N GLU A 126 -3.21 -19.94 13.48
CA GLU A 126 -2.45 -19.34 12.40
C GLU A 126 -3.20 -18.11 11.88
N PRO A 127 -2.65 -16.89 11.98
CA PRO A 127 -3.20 -15.75 11.27
C PRO A 127 -3.02 -16.03 9.78
N LEU A 128 -4.10 -15.96 8.98
CA LEU A 128 -3.96 -16.32 7.58
C LEU A 128 -3.13 -15.29 6.82
N PRO A 129 -2.33 -15.73 5.85
CA PRO A 129 -1.61 -14.84 4.97
C PRO A 129 -2.64 -14.01 4.21
N ASN A 130 -2.39 -12.73 4.15
CA ASN A 130 -2.92 -11.93 3.08
C ASN A 130 -2.42 -12.58 1.79
N ASN A 131 -3.30 -12.97 0.86
CA ASN A 131 -2.89 -13.59 -0.39
C ASN A 131 -1.92 -12.65 -1.12
N GLY A 132 -0.61 -12.91 -0.94
CA GLY A 132 0.45 -12.20 -1.63
C GLY A 132 0.53 -10.71 -1.26
N TYR A 133 0.54 -10.37 0.05
CA TYR A 133 0.99 -9.06 0.50
C TYR A 133 0.00 -7.89 0.43
N ASN A 134 -1.30 -8.17 0.47
CA ASN A 134 -2.30 -7.12 0.61
C ASN A 134 -2.81 -7.08 2.07
N PRO A 135 -2.60 -5.98 2.83
CA PRO A 135 -3.13 -5.80 4.19
C PRO A 135 -4.66 -5.67 4.22
N SER A 136 -5.33 -5.68 3.08
CA SER A 136 -6.77 -5.48 2.93
C SER A 136 -7.67 -6.51 3.63
N ASN A 137 -7.10 -7.57 4.22
CA ASN A 137 -7.84 -8.56 4.99
C ASN A 137 -7.89 -8.27 6.50
N ILE A 138 -7.32 -7.14 6.94
CA ILE A 138 -7.38 -6.68 8.33
C ILE A 138 -8.18 -5.40 8.36
N VAL A 139 -9.15 -5.35 9.25
CA VAL A 139 -9.98 -4.16 9.45
C VAL A 139 -9.86 -3.73 10.89
N GLN A 140 -9.63 -2.45 11.10
CA GLN A 140 -9.60 -1.85 12.43
C GLN A 140 -10.89 -1.04 12.67
N ILE A 141 -11.53 -1.31 13.80
CA ILE A 141 -12.64 -0.51 14.32
C ILE A 141 -12.22 -0.04 15.72
N ASP A 142 -12.06 1.25 15.91
CA ASP A 142 -11.48 1.84 17.11
C ASP A 142 -10.08 1.25 17.41
N SER A 143 -9.93 0.54 18.53
CA SER A 143 -8.68 -0.12 18.94
C SER A 143 -8.68 -1.63 18.72
N ILE A 144 -9.69 -2.17 18.02
CA ILE A 144 -9.84 -3.61 17.79
C ILE A 144 -9.50 -3.94 16.33
N PHE A 145 -8.64 -4.90 16.14
CA PHE A 145 -8.27 -5.46 14.84
C PHE A 145 -9.12 -6.70 14.56
N TYR A 146 -9.71 -6.76 13.38
CA TYR A 146 -10.47 -7.90 12.86
C TYR A 146 -9.68 -8.53 11.74
N PHE A 147 -9.50 -9.84 11.79
CA PHE A 147 -8.67 -10.58 10.82
C PHE A 147 -9.18 -12.02 10.65
N ILE A 148 -8.73 -12.66 9.59
CA ILE A 148 -8.99 -14.08 9.37
C ILE A 148 -7.88 -14.86 10.08
N GLY A 149 -8.25 -15.72 11.02
CA GLY A 149 -7.36 -16.66 11.69
C GLY A 149 -7.83 -18.10 11.47
N SER A 150 -6.92 -19.06 11.64
CA SER A 150 -7.23 -20.48 11.51
C SER A 150 -6.69 -21.24 12.72
N ASP A 151 -7.47 -22.15 13.23
CA ASP A 151 -6.98 -23.16 14.16
C ASP A 151 -7.40 -24.57 13.72
N SER A 152 -6.87 -25.60 14.37
CA SER A 152 -7.11 -27.00 14.01
C SER A 152 -8.52 -27.50 14.32
N THR A 153 -9.31 -26.73 15.05
CA THR A 153 -10.64 -27.11 15.53
C THR A 153 -11.74 -26.45 14.72
N ASN A 154 -11.57 -25.14 14.46
CA ASN A 154 -12.62 -24.30 13.89
C ASN A 154 -12.34 -23.90 12.41
N GLY A 155 -11.16 -24.28 11.88
CA GLY A 155 -10.79 -23.89 10.52
C GLY A 155 -10.53 -22.37 10.39
N LYS A 156 -10.88 -21.81 9.24
CA LYS A 156 -10.66 -20.39 8.90
C LYS A 156 -11.86 -19.56 9.28
N GLU A 157 -11.73 -18.74 10.31
CA GLU A 157 -12.82 -17.97 10.87
C GLU A 157 -12.44 -16.51 11.13
N LEU A 158 -13.43 -15.70 11.52
CA LEU A 158 -13.23 -14.30 11.89
C LEU A 158 -12.74 -14.22 13.34
N TRP A 159 -11.57 -13.60 13.51
CA TRP A 159 -10.93 -13.34 14.79
C TRP A 159 -10.86 -11.85 15.07
N LYS A 160 -10.68 -11.48 16.33
CA LYS A 160 -10.37 -10.12 16.75
C LYS A 160 -9.19 -10.09 17.71
N SER A 161 -8.55 -8.90 17.80
CA SER A 161 -7.49 -8.64 18.78
C SER A 161 -7.52 -7.17 19.22
N ASP A 162 -7.29 -6.94 20.51
CA ASP A 162 -7.01 -5.60 21.06
C ASP A 162 -5.50 -5.36 21.26
N GLY A 163 -4.66 -6.22 20.68
CA GLY A 163 -3.21 -6.21 20.87
C GLY A 163 -2.73 -6.95 22.11
N THR A 164 -3.61 -7.61 22.85
CA THR A 164 -3.26 -8.50 23.97
C THR A 164 -3.62 -9.96 23.64
N ILE A 165 -2.95 -10.92 24.26
CA ILE A 165 -3.31 -12.35 24.10
C ILE A 165 -4.72 -12.63 24.63
N ALA A 166 -5.11 -12.00 25.73
CA ALA A 166 -6.44 -12.20 26.33
C ALA A 166 -7.57 -11.61 25.46
N GLY A 167 -7.29 -10.56 24.70
CA GLY A 167 -8.21 -9.93 23.76
C GLY A 167 -8.09 -10.46 22.33
N THR A 168 -7.19 -11.43 22.08
CA THR A 168 -7.06 -12.10 20.78
C THR A 168 -7.86 -13.39 20.82
N GLU A 169 -9.04 -13.37 20.19
CA GLU A 169 -10.01 -14.47 20.30
C GLU A 169 -10.82 -14.69 19.01
N LEU A 170 -11.27 -15.92 18.82
CA LEU A 170 -12.27 -16.29 17.83
C LEU A 170 -13.60 -15.62 18.17
N ILE A 171 -14.20 -14.90 17.23
CA ILE A 171 -15.50 -14.26 17.46
C ILE A 171 -16.62 -15.29 17.42
N LYS A 172 -16.60 -16.13 16.39
CA LYS A 172 -17.61 -17.17 16.16
C LYS A 172 -17.07 -18.25 15.24
N ASP A 173 -17.34 -19.50 15.56
CA ASP A 173 -17.24 -20.65 14.65
C ASP A 173 -18.51 -20.61 13.77
N ILE A 174 -18.39 -19.96 12.59
CA ILE A 174 -19.52 -19.76 11.68
C ILE A 174 -19.83 -21.07 10.94
N ASN A 175 -18.78 -21.78 10.47
CA ASN A 175 -18.90 -23.10 9.87
C ASN A 175 -18.34 -24.15 10.82
N PRO A 176 -19.20 -24.78 11.66
CA PRO A 176 -18.72 -25.66 12.71
C PRO A 176 -17.86 -26.82 12.21
N GLY A 177 -16.61 -26.85 12.69
CA GLY A 177 -15.62 -27.88 12.35
C GLY A 177 -14.36 -27.31 11.72
N SER A 178 -13.55 -28.18 11.10
CA SER A 178 -12.24 -27.80 10.54
C SER A 178 -12.30 -27.13 9.16
N ASP A 179 -13.46 -27.03 8.55
CA ASP A 179 -13.57 -26.54 7.15
C ASP A 179 -13.47 -25.01 7.04
N GLY A 180 -13.97 -24.31 8.05
CA GLY A 180 -13.94 -22.85 8.13
C GLY A 180 -14.94 -22.13 7.21
N SER A 181 -15.36 -20.94 7.61
CA SER A 181 -16.36 -20.13 6.93
C SER A 181 -15.78 -19.14 5.92
N LEU A 182 -14.50 -18.77 6.06
CA LEU A 182 -13.89 -17.72 5.29
C LEU A 182 -12.89 -18.26 4.27
N SER A 183 -12.98 -17.82 3.04
CA SER A 183 -12.07 -18.22 1.98
C SER A 183 -11.18 -17.04 1.57
N VAL A 184 -9.86 -17.20 1.71
CA VAL A 184 -8.88 -16.23 1.22
C VAL A 184 -8.82 -16.14 -0.32
N THR A 185 -9.36 -17.14 -1.02
CA THR A 185 -9.38 -17.12 -2.49
C THR A 185 -10.45 -16.19 -3.06
N THR A 186 -11.39 -15.77 -2.24
CA THR A 186 -12.41 -14.79 -2.59
C THR A 186 -11.98 -13.36 -2.32
N GLY A 187 -10.80 -13.13 -1.81
CA GLY A 187 -9.93 -11.93 -1.86
C GLY A 187 -10.52 -10.55 -1.60
N TRP A 188 -11.71 -10.44 -1.03
CA TRP A 188 -12.33 -9.13 -0.86
C TRP A 188 -12.17 -8.65 0.56
N PRO A 189 -11.68 -7.40 0.76
CA PRO A 189 -11.66 -6.85 2.10
C PRO A 189 -13.10 -6.73 2.61
N PRO A 190 -13.33 -7.08 3.89
CA PRO A 190 -14.57 -6.72 4.54
C PRO A 190 -14.70 -5.21 4.64
N ILE A 191 -15.93 -4.69 4.78
CA ILE A 191 -16.18 -3.26 4.94
C ILE A 191 -16.81 -2.96 6.30
N VAL A 192 -16.53 -1.77 6.82
CA VAL A 192 -17.18 -1.23 8.02
C VAL A 192 -18.24 -0.21 7.63
N MET A 193 -19.46 -0.40 8.13
CA MET A 193 -20.53 0.59 8.04
C MET A 193 -21.20 0.71 9.41
N ALA A 194 -21.26 1.92 9.97
CA ALA A 194 -21.83 2.21 11.30
C ALA A 194 -21.28 1.31 12.43
N ASN A 195 -19.95 1.09 12.46
CA ASN A 195 -19.23 0.23 13.42
C ASN A 195 -19.62 -1.27 13.36
N VAL A 196 -20.21 -1.71 12.27
CA VAL A 196 -20.52 -3.09 11.97
C VAL A 196 -19.69 -3.54 10.79
N LEU A 197 -19.05 -4.69 10.91
CA LEU A 197 -18.29 -5.34 9.83
C LEU A 197 -19.24 -6.12 8.93
N TYR A 198 -19.10 -5.97 7.61
CA TYR A 198 -19.83 -6.76 6.60
C TYR A 198 -18.84 -7.52 5.74
N PHE A 199 -19.12 -8.79 5.49
CA PHE A 199 -18.21 -9.70 4.79
C PHE A 199 -18.97 -10.89 4.17
N ALA A 200 -18.30 -11.66 3.32
CA ALA A 200 -18.81 -12.92 2.80
C ALA A 200 -18.36 -14.09 3.68
N ALA A 201 -19.27 -14.97 4.08
CA ALA A 201 -18.95 -16.19 4.81
C ALA A 201 -19.92 -17.32 4.46
N ASP A 202 -19.45 -18.58 4.62
CA ASP A 202 -20.19 -19.81 4.38
C ASP A 202 -20.36 -20.57 5.71
N ASP A 203 -21.59 -20.82 6.14
CA ASP A 203 -21.88 -21.58 7.35
C ASP A 203 -21.97 -23.11 7.13
N GLY A 204 -21.59 -23.58 5.95
CA GLY A 204 -21.67 -24.99 5.56
C GLY A 204 -23.08 -25.44 5.15
N SER A 205 -24.05 -24.52 5.14
CA SER A 205 -25.45 -24.86 4.80
C SER A 205 -26.08 -23.91 3.79
N THR A 206 -25.79 -22.61 3.87
CA THR A 206 -26.35 -21.57 2.98
C THR A 206 -25.39 -21.19 1.85
N GLY A 207 -24.14 -21.68 1.88
CA GLY A 207 -23.10 -21.24 0.97
C GLY A 207 -22.51 -19.89 1.37
N ALA A 208 -21.65 -19.33 0.50
CA ALA A 208 -21.01 -18.05 0.74
C ALA A 208 -21.98 -16.89 0.52
N GLU A 209 -22.46 -16.30 1.62
CA GLU A 209 -23.51 -15.29 1.66
C GLU A 209 -23.06 -14.02 2.41
N LEU A 210 -23.96 -13.00 2.47
CA LEU A 210 -23.69 -11.75 3.18
C LEU A 210 -23.87 -11.93 4.68
N TRP A 211 -22.78 -11.73 5.43
CA TRP A 211 -22.72 -11.76 6.89
C TRP A 211 -22.35 -10.41 7.46
N LYS A 212 -22.67 -10.20 8.73
CA LYS A 212 -22.23 -9.04 9.52
C LYS A 212 -21.71 -9.45 10.89
N SER A 213 -20.91 -8.57 11.51
CA SER A 213 -20.43 -8.74 12.89
C SER A 213 -20.26 -7.39 13.59
N ASP A 214 -20.72 -7.29 14.84
CA ASP A 214 -20.41 -6.20 15.77
C ASP A 214 -19.21 -6.54 16.69
N GLY A 215 -18.48 -7.63 16.38
CA GLY A 215 -17.37 -8.14 17.17
C GLY A 215 -17.80 -9.05 18.33
N THR A 216 -19.08 -9.42 18.43
CA THR A 216 -19.60 -10.40 19.39
C THR A 216 -20.10 -11.67 18.68
N THR A 217 -20.11 -12.79 19.38
CA THR A 217 -20.66 -14.05 18.85
C THR A 217 -22.13 -13.93 18.48
N GLN A 218 -22.91 -13.15 19.23
CA GLN A 218 -24.35 -12.95 19.00
C GLN A 218 -24.64 -11.99 17.85
N GLY A 219 -23.82 -10.93 17.69
CA GLY A 219 -23.92 -9.96 16.62
C GLY A 219 -23.25 -10.39 15.31
N THR A 220 -22.63 -11.60 15.31
CA THR A 220 -22.12 -12.23 14.10
C THR A 220 -23.19 -13.14 13.52
N GLU A 221 -23.84 -12.71 12.44
CA GLU A 221 -25.01 -13.37 11.88
C GLU A 221 -25.13 -13.21 10.36
N LEU A 222 -25.81 -14.15 9.71
CA LEU A 222 -26.22 -14.07 8.32
C LEU A 222 -27.19 -12.86 8.14
N VAL A 223 -26.89 -11.96 7.21
CA VAL A 223 -27.78 -10.86 6.86
C VAL A 223 -28.87 -11.34 5.93
N HIS A 224 -28.49 -12.03 4.86
CA HIS A 224 -29.44 -12.50 3.84
C HIS A 224 -28.85 -13.69 3.07
N ASP A 225 -29.65 -14.72 2.85
CA ASP A 225 -29.39 -15.86 1.95
C ASP A 225 -29.84 -15.41 0.54
N ILE A 226 -28.89 -14.86 -0.25
CA ILE A 226 -29.14 -14.27 -1.57
C ILE A 226 -29.34 -15.39 -2.60
N GLU A 227 -28.42 -16.36 -2.59
CA GLU A 227 -28.55 -17.55 -3.43
C GLU A 227 -29.07 -18.73 -2.61
N LEU A 228 -30.36 -18.93 -2.69
CA LEU A 228 -31.10 -19.83 -1.81
C LEU A 228 -30.53 -21.24 -1.70
N ASN A 229 -30.62 -21.80 -0.48
CA ASN A 229 -30.12 -23.11 -0.07
C ASN A 229 -28.59 -23.12 0.03
N SER A 230 -27.91 -24.10 -0.59
CA SER A 230 -26.44 -24.25 -0.55
C SER A 230 -25.73 -23.56 -1.74
N GLY A 231 -26.40 -22.61 -2.41
CA GLY A 231 -25.80 -21.79 -3.43
C GLY A 231 -24.83 -20.77 -2.84
N ASN A 232 -24.01 -20.16 -3.70
CA ASN A 232 -23.07 -19.13 -3.27
C ASN A 232 -23.39 -17.84 -4.02
N SER A 233 -23.68 -16.77 -3.30
CA SER A 233 -23.84 -15.44 -3.89
C SER A 233 -22.52 -14.69 -4.02
N PHE A 234 -21.47 -15.09 -3.29
CA PHE A 234 -20.15 -14.46 -3.29
C PHE A 234 -20.18 -12.94 -3.20
N PRO A 235 -20.72 -12.34 -2.14
CA PRO A 235 -20.78 -10.89 -1.97
C PRO A 235 -19.37 -10.28 -2.00
N ARG A 236 -19.19 -9.20 -2.80
CA ARG A 236 -17.88 -8.59 -3.05
C ARG A 236 -17.99 -7.12 -3.46
N ASP A 237 -16.84 -6.44 -3.60
CA ASP A 237 -16.75 -5.04 -4.03
C ASP A 237 -17.62 -4.11 -3.18
N PHE A 238 -17.52 -4.27 -1.87
CA PHE A 238 -18.34 -3.53 -0.92
C PHE A 238 -18.02 -2.04 -0.90
N VAL A 239 -19.06 -1.21 -0.96
CA VAL A 239 -18.97 0.23 -0.69
C VAL A 239 -20.11 0.68 0.19
N ALA A 240 -19.91 1.73 0.98
CA ALA A 240 -20.94 2.35 1.80
C ALA A 240 -21.30 3.73 1.25
N LEU A 241 -22.58 3.98 1.03
CA LEU A 241 -23.10 5.26 0.60
C LEU A 241 -24.39 5.58 1.38
N ASN A 242 -24.45 6.74 2.04
CA ASN A 242 -25.61 7.19 2.79
C ASN A 242 -26.15 6.18 3.84
N ASN A 243 -25.22 5.48 4.52
CA ASN A 243 -25.53 4.43 5.49
C ASN A 243 -26.30 3.22 4.92
N GLU A 244 -26.19 3.00 3.64
CA GLU A 244 -26.53 1.75 2.95
C GLU A 244 -25.26 1.10 2.41
N LEU A 245 -25.19 -0.22 2.49
CA LEU A 245 -24.15 -1.03 1.88
C LEU A 245 -24.54 -1.32 0.43
N TYR A 246 -23.59 -1.20 -0.50
CA TYR A 246 -23.71 -1.61 -1.88
C TYR A 246 -22.59 -2.61 -2.20
N PHE A 247 -22.92 -3.65 -2.95
CA PHE A 247 -21.98 -4.73 -3.26
C PHE A 247 -22.41 -5.49 -4.51
N VAL A 248 -21.55 -6.32 -5.01
CA VAL A 248 -21.83 -7.27 -6.09
C VAL A 248 -22.14 -8.62 -5.49
N ALA A 249 -23.17 -9.28 -5.94
CA ALA A 249 -23.51 -10.66 -5.58
C ALA A 249 -24.28 -11.36 -6.70
N SER A 250 -24.17 -12.69 -6.76
CA SER A 250 -24.86 -13.55 -7.72
C SER A 250 -26.10 -14.20 -7.09
N ASP A 251 -27.20 -14.30 -7.86
CA ASP A 251 -28.38 -15.07 -7.47
C ASP A 251 -28.69 -16.21 -8.45
N ASN A 252 -27.71 -16.67 -9.24
CA ASN A 252 -27.81 -17.68 -10.29
C ASN A 252 -28.88 -17.46 -11.38
N ALA A 253 -29.90 -16.67 -11.09
CA ALA A 253 -30.96 -16.37 -12.06
C ALA A 253 -30.58 -15.20 -12.97
N ASN A 254 -29.84 -14.23 -12.38
CA ASN A 254 -29.49 -12.97 -13.02
C ASN A 254 -27.96 -12.83 -13.23
N GLY A 255 -27.14 -13.70 -12.63
CA GLY A 255 -25.69 -13.58 -12.61
C GLY A 255 -25.22 -12.61 -11.53
N ASP A 256 -24.04 -12.02 -11.74
CA ASP A 256 -23.43 -11.07 -10.82
C ASP A 256 -24.04 -9.66 -10.99
N GLU A 257 -24.85 -9.27 -10.05
CA GLU A 257 -25.59 -8.00 -10.07
C GLU A 257 -25.27 -7.13 -8.85
N ARG A 258 -25.74 -5.91 -8.89
CA ARG A 258 -25.59 -5.01 -7.76
C ARG A 258 -26.72 -5.14 -6.75
N TRP A 259 -26.31 -5.34 -5.53
CA TRP A 259 -27.17 -5.47 -4.37
C TRP A 259 -26.97 -4.30 -3.40
N LYS A 260 -27.94 -4.06 -2.57
CA LYS A 260 -27.85 -3.15 -1.45
C LYS A 260 -28.42 -3.76 -0.18
N SER A 261 -27.96 -3.25 0.97
CA SER A 261 -28.44 -3.67 2.28
C SER A 261 -28.35 -2.54 3.29
N ASP A 262 -29.34 -2.42 4.15
CA ASP A 262 -29.30 -1.61 5.38
C ASP A 262 -28.76 -2.41 6.60
N GLY A 263 -28.26 -3.62 6.36
CA GLY A 263 -27.81 -4.57 7.38
C GLY A 263 -28.91 -5.48 7.92
N THR A 264 -30.12 -5.45 7.32
CA THR A 264 -31.22 -6.36 7.62
C THR A 264 -31.61 -7.20 6.41
N SER A 265 -32.18 -8.39 6.65
CA SER A 265 -32.64 -9.25 5.55
C SER A 265 -33.75 -8.56 4.72
N ALA A 266 -34.63 -7.80 5.35
CA ALA A 266 -35.71 -7.09 4.68
C ALA A 266 -35.22 -5.90 3.83
N GLY A 267 -34.10 -5.28 4.23
CA GLY A 267 -33.46 -4.18 3.50
C GLY A 267 -32.44 -4.63 2.46
N THR A 268 -32.19 -5.96 2.35
CA THR A 268 -31.27 -6.50 1.37
C THR A 268 -32.02 -6.85 0.08
N SER A 269 -31.63 -6.25 -1.04
CA SER A 269 -32.30 -6.45 -2.33
C SER A 269 -31.36 -6.08 -3.50
N MET A 270 -31.60 -6.69 -4.64
CA MET A 270 -30.99 -6.28 -5.90
C MET A 270 -31.39 -4.84 -6.24
N VAL A 271 -30.42 -4.01 -6.61
CA VAL A 271 -30.67 -2.60 -7.03
C VAL A 271 -31.25 -2.59 -8.44
N THR A 272 -30.64 -3.30 -9.36
CA THR A 272 -31.08 -3.42 -10.74
C THR A 272 -30.37 -4.59 -11.40
N ASN A 273 -31.06 -5.24 -12.34
CA ASN A 273 -30.46 -6.17 -13.28
C ASN A 273 -30.00 -5.37 -14.49
N ILE A 274 -28.67 -5.15 -14.61
CA ILE A 274 -28.08 -4.41 -15.73
C ILE A 274 -27.82 -5.34 -16.90
N ALA A 275 -27.46 -6.59 -16.60
CA ALA A 275 -26.99 -7.53 -17.58
C ALA A 275 -28.03 -8.62 -17.84
N GLU A 276 -28.58 -8.65 -19.05
CA GLU A 276 -29.31 -9.82 -19.54
C GLU A 276 -28.38 -11.04 -19.77
N SER A 277 -27.05 -10.93 -19.47
CA SER A 277 -26.04 -11.99 -19.62
C SER A 277 -24.67 -11.58 -19.04
N ASN A 278 -24.11 -12.34 -18.11
CA ASN A 278 -22.70 -12.48 -17.63
C ASN A 278 -21.71 -11.30 -17.83
N TRP A 279 -22.15 -10.06 -17.73
CA TRP A 279 -21.32 -8.85 -17.82
C TRP A 279 -21.28 -8.16 -16.45
N ASP A 280 -20.40 -8.65 -15.61
CA ASP A 280 -20.33 -8.34 -14.20
C ASP A 280 -20.13 -6.85 -13.91
N ALA A 281 -20.79 -6.37 -12.86
CA ALA A 281 -20.43 -5.09 -12.25
C ALA A 281 -19.15 -5.28 -11.40
N GLU A 282 -18.18 -4.37 -11.53
CA GLU A 282 -16.90 -4.48 -10.85
C GLU A 282 -16.38 -3.10 -10.45
N PHE A 283 -15.46 -3.08 -9.45
CA PHE A 283 -14.75 -1.88 -8.99
C PHE A 283 -15.70 -0.77 -8.50
N LEU A 284 -16.69 -1.12 -7.67
CA LEU A 284 -17.58 -0.13 -7.08
C LEU A 284 -16.76 0.92 -6.32
N THR A 285 -16.95 2.19 -6.65
CA THR A 285 -16.19 3.30 -6.05
C THR A 285 -17.12 4.48 -5.81
N VAL A 286 -17.09 5.01 -4.59
CA VAL A 286 -17.93 6.15 -4.22
C VAL A 286 -17.19 7.45 -4.51
N ILE A 287 -17.84 8.35 -5.25
CA ILE A 287 -17.47 9.76 -5.37
C ILE A 287 -18.68 10.62 -5.03
N ASN A 288 -18.53 11.52 -4.08
CA ASN A 288 -19.64 12.35 -3.58
C ASN A 288 -20.88 11.48 -3.22
N ASP A 289 -22.01 11.68 -3.87
CA ASP A 289 -23.25 10.93 -3.66
C ASP A 289 -23.53 9.87 -4.75
N LEU A 290 -22.51 9.45 -5.47
CA LEU A 290 -22.60 8.49 -6.57
C LEU A 290 -21.67 7.31 -6.36
N ILE A 291 -22.09 6.15 -6.85
CA ILE A 291 -21.25 4.97 -7.04
C ILE A 291 -20.90 4.90 -8.51
N LEU A 292 -19.61 4.98 -8.83
CA LEU A 292 -19.09 4.69 -10.16
C LEU A 292 -18.56 3.26 -10.20
N PHE A 293 -18.71 2.60 -11.33
CA PHE A 293 -18.31 1.20 -11.49
C PHE A 293 -18.14 0.83 -12.96
N ARG A 294 -17.45 -0.27 -13.21
CA ARG A 294 -17.38 -0.90 -14.50
C ARG A 294 -18.53 -1.88 -14.66
N ALA A 295 -19.24 -1.82 -15.77
CA ALA A 295 -20.20 -2.85 -16.15
C ALA A 295 -20.33 -2.93 -17.68
N GLY A 296 -20.77 -4.08 -18.17
CA GLY A 296 -21.00 -4.31 -19.59
C GLY A 296 -22.46 -4.62 -19.91
N ILE A 297 -22.86 -4.29 -21.13
CA ILE A 297 -24.12 -4.78 -21.71
C ILE A 297 -23.85 -5.27 -23.13
N GLN A 298 -24.67 -6.21 -23.57
CA GLN A 298 -24.55 -6.73 -24.92
C GLN A 298 -24.66 -5.62 -25.99
N GLY A 299 -23.62 -5.49 -26.79
CA GLY A 299 -23.54 -4.51 -27.87
C GLY A 299 -22.87 -3.18 -27.53
N GLN A 300 -22.44 -2.98 -26.27
CA GLN A 300 -21.68 -1.78 -25.86
C GLN A 300 -20.35 -2.09 -25.16
N GLY A 301 -20.08 -3.36 -24.81
CA GLY A 301 -18.85 -3.71 -24.09
C GLY A 301 -18.85 -3.28 -22.62
N TYR A 302 -17.68 -3.39 -21.96
CA TYR A 302 -17.46 -2.88 -20.60
C TYR A 302 -17.13 -1.38 -20.64
N GLU A 303 -17.98 -0.59 -20.00
CA GLU A 303 -17.89 0.86 -19.95
C GLU A 303 -18.04 1.41 -18.51
N LEU A 304 -17.93 2.72 -18.36
CA LEU A 304 -18.11 3.38 -17.06
C LEU A 304 -19.59 3.68 -16.80
N TRP A 305 -20.09 3.18 -15.69
CA TRP A 305 -21.46 3.32 -15.21
C TRP A 305 -21.51 4.12 -13.91
N LYS A 306 -22.68 4.66 -13.61
CA LYS A 306 -22.96 5.32 -12.34
C LYS A 306 -24.27 4.87 -11.72
N SER A 307 -24.41 5.11 -10.43
CA SER A 307 -25.65 4.90 -9.66
C SER A 307 -25.74 5.87 -8.49
N ASP A 308 -26.94 6.33 -8.18
CA ASP A 308 -27.30 7.00 -6.92
C ASP A 308 -27.85 6.02 -5.87
N GLY A 309 -27.70 4.73 -6.08
CA GLY A 309 -28.25 3.66 -5.24
C GLY A 309 -29.66 3.21 -5.60
N THR A 310 -30.29 3.83 -6.62
CA THR A 310 -31.62 3.43 -7.11
C THR A 310 -31.52 2.79 -8.50
N ALA A 311 -32.51 1.96 -8.86
CA ALA A 311 -32.60 1.39 -10.20
C ALA A 311 -32.72 2.47 -11.29
N SER A 312 -33.49 3.53 -11.02
CA SER A 312 -33.69 4.64 -11.98
C SER A 312 -32.49 5.56 -12.14
N GLY A 313 -31.64 5.67 -11.09
CA GLY A 313 -30.39 6.43 -11.10
C GLY A 313 -29.18 5.62 -11.56
N THR A 314 -29.40 4.36 -11.93
CA THR A 314 -28.36 3.47 -12.47
C THR A 314 -28.36 3.54 -13.98
N GLU A 315 -27.28 4.08 -14.57
CA GLU A 315 -27.19 4.30 -16.01
C GLU A 315 -25.75 4.26 -16.53
N LEU A 316 -25.59 4.01 -17.81
CA LEU A 316 -24.31 4.19 -18.49
C LEU A 316 -23.90 5.66 -18.37
N LEU A 317 -22.76 5.92 -17.72
CA LEU A 317 -22.23 7.27 -17.58
C LEU A 317 -21.63 7.77 -18.87
N LYS A 318 -20.82 6.92 -19.51
CA LYS A 318 -20.20 7.22 -20.79
C LYS A 318 -19.81 5.96 -21.55
N ASP A 319 -20.20 5.86 -22.83
CA ASP A 319 -19.64 4.97 -23.82
C ASP A 319 -18.30 5.56 -24.29
N ILE A 320 -17.22 5.21 -23.56
CA ILE A 320 -15.86 5.75 -23.79
C ILE A 320 -15.32 5.22 -25.13
N ARG A 321 -15.55 3.92 -25.38
CA ARG A 321 -15.16 3.28 -26.63
C ARG A 321 -16.40 2.93 -27.45
N ALA A 322 -16.83 3.86 -28.25
CA ALA A 322 -18.10 3.80 -28.98
C ALA A 322 -18.36 2.47 -29.68
N GLY A 323 -19.56 1.90 -29.41
CA GLY A 323 -20.06 0.67 -30.04
C GLY A 323 -19.82 -0.59 -29.20
N ALA A 324 -19.64 -1.75 -29.86
CA ALA A 324 -19.60 -3.05 -29.18
C ALA A 324 -18.25 -3.38 -28.51
N TRP A 325 -17.32 -2.46 -28.51
CA TRP A 325 -15.98 -2.65 -27.94
C TRP A 325 -15.91 -2.09 -26.53
N SER A 326 -15.17 -2.76 -25.66
CA SER A 326 -14.98 -2.32 -24.28
C SER A 326 -13.91 -1.25 -24.17
N SER A 327 -14.15 -0.19 -23.39
CA SER A 327 -13.12 0.72 -22.91
C SER A 327 -12.31 0.13 -21.75
N ASN A 328 -12.85 -0.90 -21.07
CA ASN A 328 -12.25 -1.58 -19.93
C ASN A 328 -11.71 -0.63 -18.85
N PRO A 329 -12.56 0.21 -18.22
CA PRO A 329 -12.14 1.04 -17.13
C PRO A 329 -11.61 0.20 -15.96
N ASN A 330 -10.44 0.56 -15.40
CA ASN A 330 -9.74 -0.23 -14.39
C ASN A 330 -8.87 0.66 -13.49
N HIS A 331 -8.34 0.12 -12.38
CA HIS A 331 -7.48 0.84 -11.44
C HIS A 331 -8.12 2.11 -10.89
N PHE A 332 -9.33 1.97 -10.34
CA PHE A 332 -10.12 3.08 -9.81
C PHE A 332 -9.48 3.68 -8.55
N THR A 333 -9.29 5.00 -8.54
CA THR A 333 -8.75 5.76 -7.40
C THR A 333 -9.41 7.12 -7.34
N VAL A 334 -9.72 7.59 -6.13
CA VAL A 334 -10.40 8.88 -5.92
C VAL A 334 -9.40 9.93 -5.43
N MET A 335 -9.45 11.12 -6.05
CA MET A 335 -8.73 12.30 -5.59
C MET A 335 -9.60 13.54 -5.79
N GLY A 336 -9.75 14.35 -4.75
CA GLY A 336 -10.47 15.62 -4.82
C GLY A 336 -11.96 15.49 -5.22
N GLY A 337 -12.59 14.32 -5.01
CA GLY A 337 -13.97 14.06 -5.41
C GLY A 337 -14.16 13.67 -6.88
N GLU A 338 -13.07 13.47 -7.63
CA GLU A 338 -13.06 12.90 -8.98
C GLU A 338 -12.52 11.48 -8.95
N LEU A 339 -13.04 10.61 -9.81
CA LEU A 339 -12.50 9.28 -10.07
C LEU A 339 -11.40 9.35 -11.12
N TYR A 340 -10.26 8.74 -10.85
CA TYR A 340 -9.16 8.52 -11.82
C TYR A 340 -9.08 7.03 -12.15
N PHE A 341 -8.85 6.71 -13.42
CA PHE A 341 -8.85 5.33 -13.89
C PHE A 341 -8.10 5.17 -15.21
N SER A 342 -7.81 3.95 -15.57
CA SER A 342 -7.19 3.57 -16.84
C SER A 342 -8.28 3.09 -17.80
N ALA A 343 -8.36 3.61 -19.03
CA ALA A 343 -9.33 3.18 -20.05
C ALA A 343 -8.82 3.46 -21.47
N THR A 344 -9.48 2.83 -22.48
CA THR A 344 -9.18 3.08 -23.90
C THR A 344 -10.43 3.55 -24.67
N ASP A 345 -10.26 4.58 -25.49
CA ASP A 345 -11.29 4.98 -26.46
C ASP A 345 -11.18 4.26 -27.81
N GLY A 346 -10.17 3.36 -27.96
CA GLY A 346 -9.88 2.64 -29.18
C GLY A 346 -9.09 3.42 -30.23
N VAL A 347 -8.68 4.65 -29.93
CA VAL A 347 -7.87 5.52 -30.80
C VAL A 347 -6.50 5.80 -30.19
N HIS A 348 -6.46 6.15 -28.89
CA HIS A 348 -5.27 6.60 -28.17
C HIS A 348 -4.64 5.52 -27.27
N GLY A 349 -5.02 4.26 -27.45
CA GLY A 349 -4.52 3.21 -26.55
C GLY A 349 -5.23 3.22 -25.19
N LYS A 350 -4.61 2.61 -24.19
CA LYS A 350 -5.08 2.64 -22.79
C LYS A 350 -4.32 3.73 -22.06
N GLU A 351 -5.04 4.78 -21.62
CA GLU A 351 -4.49 6.01 -21.07
C GLU A 351 -5.14 6.36 -19.72
N LEU A 352 -4.64 7.43 -19.05
CA LEU A 352 -5.22 7.96 -17.82
C LEU A 352 -6.48 8.78 -18.13
N TRP A 353 -7.58 8.44 -17.47
CA TRP A 353 -8.88 9.10 -17.56
C TRP A 353 -9.30 9.61 -16.19
N LYS A 354 -10.21 10.59 -16.19
CA LYS A 354 -10.88 11.04 -14.98
C LYS A 354 -12.37 11.27 -15.21
N SER A 355 -13.15 11.30 -14.11
CA SER A 355 -14.58 11.56 -14.12
C SER A 355 -15.05 12.25 -12.85
N ASP A 356 -15.87 13.29 -13.01
CA ASP A 356 -16.62 13.96 -11.93
C ASP A 356 -18.02 13.36 -11.68
N GLY A 357 -18.33 12.21 -12.29
CA GLY A 357 -19.65 11.59 -12.28
C GLY A 357 -20.61 12.11 -13.37
N THR A 358 -20.12 12.99 -14.28
CA THR A 358 -20.87 13.43 -15.45
C THR A 358 -20.23 12.93 -16.75
N SER A 359 -21.04 12.75 -17.80
CA SER A 359 -20.51 12.33 -19.11
C SER A 359 -19.57 13.35 -19.73
N THR A 360 -19.78 14.65 -19.45
CA THR A 360 -18.91 15.75 -19.94
C THR A 360 -17.63 15.88 -19.15
N GLY A 361 -17.63 15.58 -17.86
CA GLY A 361 -16.45 15.56 -17.00
C GLY A 361 -15.68 14.23 -17.05
N THR A 362 -16.20 13.22 -17.77
CA THR A 362 -15.46 11.99 -18.04
C THR A 362 -14.58 12.19 -19.25
N VAL A 363 -13.28 12.39 -19.05
CA VAL A 363 -12.31 12.78 -20.11
C VAL A 363 -10.97 12.06 -19.92
N MET A 364 -10.26 11.87 -21.01
CA MET A 364 -8.85 11.48 -20.99
C MET A 364 -8.03 12.66 -20.45
N VAL A 365 -7.14 12.41 -19.51
CA VAL A 365 -6.27 13.43 -18.90
C VAL A 365 -5.15 13.77 -19.85
N LEU A 366 -4.45 12.74 -20.36
CA LEU A 366 -3.35 12.88 -21.31
C LEU A 366 -3.21 11.61 -22.15
N ASP A 367 -2.87 11.74 -23.44
CA ASP A 367 -2.34 10.67 -24.31
C ASP A 367 -0.83 10.56 -24.03
N ILE A 368 -0.48 9.77 -22.96
CA ILE A 368 0.91 9.66 -22.47
C ILE A 368 1.79 8.98 -23.53
N ARG A 369 1.27 7.88 -24.11
CA ARG A 369 1.95 7.17 -25.19
C ARG A 369 1.26 7.45 -26.52
N SER A 370 1.66 8.55 -27.15
CA SER A 370 1.00 9.10 -28.31
C SER A 370 0.59 8.07 -29.37
N GLY A 371 -0.69 8.11 -29.76
CA GLY A 371 -1.29 7.28 -30.78
C GLY A 371 -2.01 6.06 -30.24
N SER A 372 -1.99 4.92 -30.96
CA SER A 372 -2.78 3.73 -30.59
C SER A 372 -2.07 2.76 -29.62
N SER A 373 -0.89 3.09 -29.17
CA SER A 373 -0.14 2.32 -28.18
C SER A 373 -0.64 2.64 -26.76
N ASN A 374 -0.54 1.69 -25.84
CA ASN A 374 -0.98 1.88 -24.48
C ASN A 374 0.16 2.43 -23.62
N SER A 375 -0.10 3.48 -22.82
CA SER A 375 0.73 3.81 -21.67
C SER A 375 0.42 2.91 -20.47
N ALA A 376 -0.75 2.27 -20.47
CA ALA A 376 -1.23 1.30 -19.49
C ALA A 376 -1.09 1.76 -18.03
N PRO A 377 -1.67 2.91 -17.62
CA PRO A 377 -1.59 3.38 -16.25
C PRO A 377 -2.10 2.33 -15.26
N ASN A 378 -1.31 2.04 -14.24
CA ASN A 378 -1.66 1.05 -13.21
C ASN A 378 -1.15 1.47 -11.82
N PHE A 379 -1.58 0.76 -10.76
CA PHE A 379 -1.24 1.06 -9.37
C PHE A 379 -1.51 2.51 -8.96
N LEU A 380 -2.64 3.08 -9.39
CA LEU A 380 -3.00 4.46 -9.07
C LEU A 380 -3.11 4.65 -7.53
N SER A 381 -2.41 5.66 -7.01
CA SER A 381 -2.45 6.03 -5.59
C SER A 381 -2.58 7.54 -5.43
N SER A 382 -3.48 7.99 -4.57
CA SER A 382 -3.66 9.41 -4.27
C SER A 382 -2.79 9.85 -3.09
N VAL A 383 -2.02 10.91 -3.26
CA VAL A 383 -1.22 11.55 -2.22
C VAL A 383 -1.52 13.05 -2.24
N GLY A 384 -2.15 13.56 -1.19
CA GLY A 384 -2.60 14.95 -1.16
C GLY A 384 -3.51 15.31 -2.33
N THR A 385 -3.06 16.19 -3.21
CA THR A 385 -3.77 16.64 -4.42
C THR A 385 -3.22 16.08 -5.72
N GLN A 386 -2.50 14.96 -5.64
CA GLN A 386 -1.85 14.32 -6.78
C GLN A 386 -2.22 12.84 -6.86
N ILE A 387 -2.24 12.30 -8.09
CA ILE A 387 -2.33 10.87 -8.39
C ILE A 387 -0.97 10.40 -8.89
N PHE A 388 -0.41 9.40 -8.25
CA PHE A 388 0.78 8.70 -8.69
C PHE A 388 0.39 7.38 -9.35
N PHE A 389 1.13 6.97 -10.37
CA PHE A 389 0.87 5.73 -11.09
C PHE A 389 2.09 5.29 -11.89
N ALA A 390 2.14 4.02 -12.26
CA ALA A 390 3.12 3.52 -13.22
C ALA A 390 2.54 3.66 -14.64
N ALA A 391 3.36 4.12 -15.62
CA ALA A 391 2.98 4.20 -17.02
C ALA A 391 4.20 4.20 -17.94
N ASP A 392 3.99 3.78 -19.21
CA ASP A 392 5.01 3.70 -20.27
C ASP A 392 4.71 4.74 -21.37
N ASP A 393 5.61 5.69 -21.59
CA ASP A 393 5.50 6.69 -22.64
C ASP A 393 6.05 6.22 -24.00
N GLY A 394 6.60 5.01 -24.05
CA GLY A 394 7.23 4.42 -25.23
C GLY A 394 8.68 4.87 -25.48
N ILE A 395 9.28 5.61 -24.52
CA ILE A 395 10.65 6.12 -24.59
C ILE A 395 11.47 5.65 -23.39
N ASN A 396 10.92 5.86 -22.18
CA ASN A 396 11.60 5.59 -20.91
C ASN A 396 11.25 4.22 -20.31
N GLY A 397 10.27 3.51 -20.88
CA GLY A 397 9.72 2.29 -20.30
C GLY A 397 8.63 2.58 -19.26
N SER A 398 8.29 1.56 -18.46
CA SER A 398 7.32 1.67 -17.36
C SER A 398 7.97 2.35 -16.16
N GLU A 399 7.58 3.61 -15.89
CA GLU A 399 8.18 4.47 -14.87
C GLU A 399 7.13 5.12 -13.98
N LEU A 400 7.58 5.85 -12.92
CA LEU A 400 6.70 6.59 -12.02
C LEU A 400 6.23 7.90 -12.66
N TRP A 401 4.93 8.09 -12.72
CA TRP A 401 4.25 9.29 -13.19
C TRP A 401 3.43 9.94 -12.08
N VAL A 402 3.22 11.24 -12.21
CA VAL A 402 2.34 12.01 -11.33
C VAL A 402 1.38 12.86 -12.15
N SER A 403 0.18 13.12 -11.61
CA SER A 403 -0.82 13.97 -12.22
C SER A 403 -1.59 14.77 -11.16
N ASP A 404 -1.84 16.06 -11.43
CA ASP A 404 -2.79 16.91 -10.71
C ASP A 404 -4.20 16.89 -11.34
N GLY A 405 -4.43 16.00 -12.29
CA GLY A 405 -5.67 15.89 -13.07
C GLY A 405 -5.73 16.79 -14.29
N THR A 406 -4.66 17.52 -14.62
CA THR A 406 -4.52 18.30 -15.85
C THR A 406 -3.50 17.68 -16.79
N ALA A 407 -3.62 17.93 -18.11
CA ALA A 407 -2.64 17.44 -19.08
C ALA A 407 -1.23 18.02 -18.84
N THR A 408 -1.13 19.27 -18.39
CA THR A 408 0.16 19.93 -18.10
C THR A 408 0.78 19.50 -16.79
N GLY A 409 -0.03 19.08 -15.82
CA GLY A 409 0.42 18.54 -14.53
C GLY A 409 0.57 17.01 -14.53
N THR A 410 0.40 16.35 -15.70
CA THR A 410 0.65 14.93 -15.87
C THR A 410 2.03 14.74 -16.47
N VAL A 411 3.00 14.32 -15.65
CA VAL A 411 4.42 14.26 -16.02
C VAL A 411 5.10 13.01 -15.51
N LEU A 412 6.16 12.59 -16.19
CA LEU A 412 7.12 11.63 -15.67
C LEU A 412 7.79 12.22 -14.43
N VAL A 413 7.78 11.51 -13.31
CA VAL A 413 8.46 11.96 -12.08
C VAL A 413 9.96 11.76 -12.23
N LYS A 414 10.34 10.52 -12.56
CA LYS A 414 11.75 10.13 -12.70
C LYS A 414 11.86 8.92 -13.63
N ASP A 415 12.91 8.93 -14.48
CA ASP A 415 13.41 7.74 -15.18
C ASP A 415 14.31 6.97 -14.19
N ILE A 416 13.69 6.06 -13.41
CA ILE A 416 14.36 5.29 -12.35
C ILE A 416 15.31 4.26 -12.95
N ALA A 417 14.95 3.68 -14.11
CA ALA A 417 15.77 2.71 -14.84
C ALA A 417 16.36 3.33 -16.12
N PRO A 418 17.36 4.23 -16.05
CA PRO A 418 17.76 5.12 -17.13
C PRO A 418 18.44 4.44 -18.33
N SER A 419 18.39 3.12 -18.44
CA SER A 419 18.78 2.41 -19.66
C SER A 419 17.65 2.54 -20.69
N SER A 420 17.98 2.86 -21.93
CA SER A 420 17.00 3.15 -23.00
C SER A 420 15.85 2.15 -23.06
N GLY A 421 14.66 2.59 -22.65
CA GLY A 421 13.43 1.80 -22.65
C GLY A 421 13.41 0.65 -21.64
N ALA A 422 14.21 0.71 -20.59
CA ALA A 422 14.13 -0.24 -19.46
C ALA A 422 12.95 0.14 -18.57
N ASP A 423 12.35 -0.84 -17.96
CA ASP A 423 11.23 -0.68 -17.03
C ASP A 423 11.74 -0.68 -15.59
N SER A 424 11.39 0.32 -14.81
CA SER A 424 11.55 0.26 -13.34
C SER A 424 10.39 -0.46 -12.67
N ASP A 425 9.27 -0.62 -13.41
CA ASP A 425 8.04 -1.30 -12.97
C ASP A 425 7.59 -0.89 -11.55
N PRO A 426 7.26 0.40 -11.33
CA PRO A 426 6.78 0.83 -10.03
C PRO A 426 5.50 0.10 -9.64
N TYR A 427 5.45 -0.49 -8.45
CA TYR A 427 4.28 -1.19 -7.97
C TYR A 427 4.08 -1.05 -6.45
N LEU A 428 2.88 -1.40 -5.95
CA LEU A 428 2.48 -1.23 -4.55
C LEU A 428 2.63 0.23 -4.09
N LEU A 429 2.17 1.16 -4.93
CA LEU A 429 2.15 2.57 -4.62
C LEU A 429 1.27 2.84 -3.40
N THR A 430 1.86 3.27 -2.30
CA THR A 430 1.20 3.46 -1.01
C THR A 430 1.46 4.86 -0.48
N ASN A 431 0.38 5.56 -0.13
CA ASN A 431 0.47 6.85 0.55
C ASN A 431 0.74 6.65 2.04
N LEU A 432 1.86 7.17 2.54
CA LEU A 432 2.22 7.14 3.95
C LEU A 432 2.54 8.56 4.41
N ALA A 433 1.71 9.14 5.26
CA ALA A 433 1.88 10.51 5.79
C ALA A 433 2.19 11.57 4.71
N ASP A 434 1.39 11.56 3.63
CA ASP A 434 1.54 12.45 2.47
C ASP A 434 2.83 12.28 1.67
N THR A 435 3.54 11.17 1.85
CA THR A 435 4.67 10.74 1.02
C THR A 435 4.30 9.45 0.31
N LEU A 436 4.65 9.35 -0.98
CA LEU A 436 4.48 8.11 -1.71
C LEU A 436 5.63 7.15 -1.39
N TYR A 437 5.31 5.89 -1.05
CA TYR A 437 6.26 4.78 -1.01
C TYR A 437 5.87 3.72 -2.04
N PHE A 438 6.86 3.11 -2.67
CA PHE A 438 6.63 2.11 -3.71
C PHE A 438 7.86 1.22 -3.90
N SER A 439 7.70 0.11 -4.61
CA SER A 439 8.79 -0.75 -5.03
C SER A 439 9.14 -0.48 -6.48
N ALA A 440 10.42 -0.35 -6.81
CA ALA A 440 10.92 -0.18 -8.17
C ALA A 440 12.33 -0.73 -8.35
N ASN A 441 12.70 -1.03 -9.60
CA ASN A 441 14.01 -1.56 -9.98
C ASN A 441 14.78 -0.53 -10.81
N ASP A 442 15.92 -0.05 -10.32
CA ASP A 442 16.78 0.91 -11.03
C ASP A 442 17.69 0.25 -12.09
N GLY A 443 17.50 -1.02 -12.38
CA GLY A 443 18.31 -1.77 -13.33
C GLY A 443 19.70 -2.20 -12.83
N SER A 444 20.11 -1.77 -11.63
CA SER A 444 21.45 -2.02 -11.05
C SER A 444 21.38 -2.73 -9.71
N ASN A 445 20.44 -2.32 -8.85
CA ASN A 445 20.33 -2.82 -7.47
C ASN A 445 19.21 -3.84 -7.30
N GLY A 446 18.41 -4.09 -8.35
CA GLY A 446 17.23 -4.93 -8.28
C GLY A 446 16.03 -4.16 -7.72
N LEU A 447 15.09 -4.89 -7.13
CA LEU A 447 13.88 -4.33 -6.59
C LEU A 447 14.14 -3.76 -5.21
N GLU A 448 13.91 -2.46 -5.04
CA GLU A 448 14.13 -1.70 -3.81
C GLU A 448 12.90 -0.87 -3.43
N ILE A 449 12.87 -0.37 -2.18
CA ILE A 449 11.86 0.60 -1.75
C ILE A 449 12.31 2.01 -2.12
N TRP A 450 11.39 2.76 -2.67
CA TRP A 450 11.55 4.15 -3.05
C TRP A 450 10.52 5.02 -2.35
N SER A 451 10.86 6.26 -2.10
CA SER A 451 9.91 7.30 -1.72
C SER A 451 9.88 8.41 -2.76
N SER A 452 8.78 9.15 -2.82
CA SER A 452 8.63 10.28 -3.74
C SER A 452 7.70 11.34 -3.16
N ASP A 453 8.08 12.61 -3.34
CA ASP A 453 7.23 13.78 -3.12
C ASP A 453 6.59 14.30 -4.43
N GLY A 454 6.80 13.60 -5.54
CA GLY A 454 6.36 13.98 -6.87
C GLY A 454 7.37 14.77 -7.69
N THR A 455 8.57 14.99 -7.15
CA THR A 455 9.70 15.62 -7.87
C THR A 455 10.79 14.60 -8.21
N ASP A 456 11.64 14.90 -9.20
CA ASP A 456 12.80 14.06 -9.55
C ASP A 456 13.80 13.99 -8.40
N GLU A 457 14.11 15.14 -7.78
CA GLU A 457 15.03 15.23 -6.65
C GLU A 457 14.49 14.54 -5.40
N GLY A 458 13.17 14.66 -5.11
CA GLY A 458 12.52 14.02 -3.96
C GLY A 458 12.14 12.55 -4.21
N THR A 459 12.45 12.02 -5.40
CA THR A 459 12.27 10.60 -5.69
C THR A 459 13.57 9.86 -5.45
N VAL A 460 13.67 9.19 -4.29
CA VAL A 460 14.89 8.58 -3.80
C VAL A 460 14.69 7.14 -3.37
N ARG A 461 15.75 6.35 -3.47
CA ARG A 461 15.77 5.00 -2.93
C ARG A 461 15.97 5.05 -1.42
N THR A 462 15.02 4.52 -0.67
CA THR A 462 15.02 4.52 0.81
C THR A 462 15.59 3.24 1.41
N SER A 463 15.90 2.23 0.60
CA SER A 463 16.50 0.98 1.06
C SER A 463 17.70 0.61 0.20
N SER A 464 18.69 -0.05 0.81
CA SER A 464 19.84 -0.65 0.12
C SER A 464 19.83 -2.16 0.29
N LEU A 465 18.70 -2.79 -0.03
CA LEU A 465 18.40 -4.18 0.30
C LEU A 465 18.67 -5.07 -0.89
N THR A 466 19.72 -5.87 -0.85
CA THR A 466 20.00 -6.87 -1.88
C THR A 466 19.07 -8.07 -1.77
N GLY A 467 18.28 -8.38 -2.81
CA GLY A 467 17.42 -9.56 -2.89
C GLY A 467 16.12 -9.34 -3.66
N SER A 468 15.38 -10.39 -3.97
CA SER A 468 14.14 -10.33 -4.76
C SER A 468 12.90 -10.19 -3.88
N GLY A 469 12.01 -9.26 -4.23
CA GLY A 469 10.67 -9.15 -3.68
C GLY A 469 10.59 -8.30 -2.39
N ILE A 470 10.51 -6.99 -2.56
CA ILE A 470 10.23 -6.04 -1.46
C ILE A 470 8.79 -5.58 -1.62
N TYR A 471 8.07 -5.58 -0.51
CA TYR A 471 6.68 -5.14 -0.47
C TYR A 471 6.57 -4.00 0.53
N PRO A 472 6.28 -2.75 0.11
CA PRO A 472 5.93 -1.70 1.05
C PRO A 472 4.64 -2.11 1.77
N PHE A 473 4.67 -1.98 3.08
CA PHE A 473 3.53 -2.26 3.92
C PHE A 473 3.01 -0.98 4.54
N GLU A 474 1.73 -1.02 4.84
CA GLU A 474 0.99 0.09 5.42
C GLU A 474 1.66 0.64 6.68
N MET A 475 1.72 1.94 6.74
CA MET A 475 2.20 2.69 7.88
C MET A 475 1.24 2.62 9.05
N MET A 476 1.80 2.62 10.23
CA MET A 476 1.02 2.44 11.43
C MET A 476 1.10 3.58 12.45
N ASN A 477 1.99 4.53 12.27
CA ASN A 477 1.91 5.81 12.99
C ASN A 477 2.66 6.90 12.20
N SER A 478 2.52 8.16 12.62
CA SER A 478 3.07 9.31 11.91
C SER A 478 4.60 9.43 11.94
N THR A 479 5.31 8.52 12.58
CA THR A 479 6.76 8.62 12.81
C THR A 479 7.54 7.34 12.55
N THR A 480 6.88 6.22 12.21
CA THR A 480 7.58 4.94 12.00
C THR A 480 6.92 4.17 10.88
N HIS A 481 7.70 3.79 9.89
CA HIS A 481 7.28 3.01 8.74
C HIS A 481 7.75 1.56 8.89
N TYR A 482 6.92 0.63 8.42
CA TYR A 482 7.19 -0.80 8.44
C TYR A 482 7.13 -1.35 7.04
N PHE A 483 8.15 -2.11 6.66
CA PHE A 483 8.23 -2.76 5.37
C PHE A 483 8.55 -4.23 5.57
N VAL A 484 8.03 -5.10 4.72
CA VAL A 484 8.34 -6.52 4.73
C VAL A 484 9.00 -6.93 3.44
N LYS A 485 10.11 -7.65 3.53
CA LYS A 485 10.85 -8.20 2.41
C LYS A 485 10.88 -9.73 2.48
N ILE A 486 10.70 -10.38 1.34
CA ILE A 486 11.02 -11.80 1.19
C ILE A 486 12.48 -11.91 0.74
N VAL A 487 13.31 -12.56 1.54
CA VAL A 487 14.76 -12.67 1.25
C VAL A 487 15.07 -13.93 0.45
N SER A 488 14.55 -15.10 0.84
CA SER A 488 14.63 -16.34 0.06
C SER A 488 13.73 -17.41 0.67
N GLY A 489 13.05 -18.19 -0.16
CA GLY A 489 12.09 -19.18 0.34
C GLY A 489 10.97 -18.51 1.13
N ASN A 490 10.78 -18.92 2.38
CA ASN A 490 9.77 -18.35 3.29
C ASN A 490 10.41 -17.47 4.37
N ASN A 491 11.61 -16.93 4.17
CA ASN A 491 12.21 -16.01 5.13
C ASN A 491 11.83 -14.59 4.84
N PHE A 492 11.31 -13.90 5.85
CA PHE A 492 10.87 -12.52 5.80
C PHE A 492 11.78 -11.64 6.63
N VAL A 493 12.01 -10.43 6.17
CA VAL A 493 12.67 -9.38 6.94
C VAL A 493 11.68 -8.24 7.12
N LEU A 494 11.41 -7.91 8.38
CA LEU A 494 10.65 -6.74 8.75
C LEU A 494 11.64 -5.57 8.90
N PHE A 495 11.40 -4.50 8.16
CA PHE A 495 12.11 -3.26 8.27
C PHE A 495 11.28 -2.28 9.07
N ILE A 496 11.91 -1.61 10.03
CA ILE A 496 11.31 -0.58 10.84
C ILE A 496 12.14 0.69 10.59
N HIS A 497 11.53 1.65 9.94
CA HIS A 497 12.15 2.94 9.64
C HIS A 497 11.45 4.02 10.45
N SER A 498 12.19 4.72 11.28
CA SER A 498 11.73 5.88 12.04
C SER A 498 12.01 7.15 11.21
N LEU A 499 11.01 8.01 11.06
CA LEU A 499 11.10 9.30 10.38
C LEU A 499 11.62 10.35 11.33
#